data_3e236021542ece98021695175ecf645a
#
_entry.id   3e236021542ece98021695175ecf645a
#
_cell.length_a   1.000
_cell.length_b   1.000
_cell.length_c   1.000
_cell.angle_alpha   90.00
_cell.angle_beta   90.00
_cell.angle_gamma   90.00
#
_symmetry.space_group_name_H-M   'P 1'
#
loop_
_entity.id
_entity.type
_entity.pdbx_description
1 polymer ?
#
loop_
_entity_poly.entity_id
_entity_poly.type
_entity_poly.pdbx_seq_one_letter_code
_entity_poly.pdbx_strand_id
1 'polypeptide(L)'
;MVIPAFNEERRLPPYLEGVAAYFDGHGESYEVVVVDDGSTDATSARVRDLARAHPAIRVERFEENHGKGYAVRAGMRTARGMLRLMADADGATPIAEVRRLETAIEQGADLAVGSRALRDRSVARQVRPHRQFVGTVFNLIVRALGVWHVTDTQCGFKLLRGEVAAELFRELRTDGFGFDVELLLLAQRRGYRIVEVPINWVDQPGSRVSVIKEGPRMLAQVLAARLRLGFGRGSRRAP
;
A
#
# COMPACT_ATOMS: atom_id res chain seq x y z
N MET A 1 -6.29 -9.30 -0.03
CA MET A 1 -5.27 -8.42 0.60
C MET A 1 -3.89 -8.80 0.09
N VAL A 2 -2.99 -7.82 -0.15
CA VAL A 2 -1.60 -8.03 -0.60
C VAL A 2 -0.65 -7.37 0.38
N ILE A 3 0.35 -8.12 0.86
CA ILE A 3 1.33 -7.66 1.85
C ILE A 3 2.74 -7.94 1.32
N PRO A 4 3.50 -6.90 0.89
CA PRO A 4 4.91 -7.06 0.57
C PRO A 4 5.71 -7.24 1.86
N ALA A 5 6.62 -8.22 1.90
CA ALA A 5 7.42 -8.53 3.05
C ALA A 5 8.90 -8.68 2.68
N PHE A 6 9.78 -8.12 3.51
CA PHE A 6 11.23 -8.33 3.44
C PHE A 6 11.85 -8.31 4.83
N ASN A 7 12.26 -9.47 5.31
CA ASN A 7 12.81 -9.66 6.66
C ASN A 7 11.85 -9.19 7.77
N GLU A 8 10.65 -9.76 7.79
CA GLU A 8 9.55 -9.43 8.70
C GLU A 8 9.14 -10.58 9.63
N GLU A 9 10.04 -11.52 9.89
CA GLU A 9 9.77 -12.74 10.68
C GLU A 9 9.13 -12.48 12.04
N ARG A 10 9.31 -11.30 12.64
CA ARG A 10 8.80 -10.94 13.97
C ARG A 10 7.49 -10.15 13.92
N ARG A 11 7.31 -9.27 12.93
CA ARG A 11 6.17 -8.34 12.88
C ARG A 11 5.00 -8.88 12.08
N LEU A 12 5.30 -9.59 10.99
CA LEU A 12 4.28 -10.09 10.07
C LEU A 12 3.39 -11.19 10.68
N PRO A 13 3.89 -12.21 11.41
CA PRO A 13 3.04 -13.28 11.93
C PRO A 13 1.90 -12.79 12.83
N PRO A 14 2.13 -11.99 13.89
CA PRO A 14 1.03 -11.51 14.74
C PRO A 14 0.06 -10.60 13.97
N TYR A 15 0.52 -9.88 12.95
CA TYR A 15 -0.38 -9.10 12.10
C TYR A 15 -1.28 -10.00 11.27
N LEU A 16 -0.75 -11.06 10.67
CA LEU A 16 -1.53 -12.04 9.90
C LEU A 16 -2.57 -12.77 10.73
N GLU A 17 -2.23 -13.14 11.97
CA GLU A 17 -3.19 -13.72 12.92
C GLU A 17 -4.35 -12.74 13.20
N GLY A 18 -4.03 -11.47 13.43
CA GLY A 18 -5.05 -10.42 13.60
C GLY A 18 -5.91 -10.21 12.36
N VAL A 19 -5.31 -10.27 11.16
CA VAL A 19 -6.03 -10.18 9.88
C VAL A 19 -6.98 -11.37 9.70
N ALA A 20 -6.52 -12.59 9.94
CA ALA A 20 -7.34 -13.79 9.84
C ALA A 20 -8.51 -13.74 10.84
N ALA A 21 -8.22 -13.47 12.11
CA ALA A 21 -9.27 -13.35 13.14
C ALA A 21 -10.32 -12.27 12.80
N TYR A 22 -9.88 -11.15 12.21
CA TYR A 22 -10.79 -10.08 11.81
C TYR A 22 -11.77 -10.54 10.72
N PHE A 23 -11.29 -11.09 9.61
CA PHE A 23 -12.14 -11.49 8.50
C PHE A 23 -12.98 -12.73 8.83
N ASP A 24 -12.43 -13.72 9.53
CA ASP A 24 -13.17 -14.90 10.00
C ASP A 24 -14.32 -14.49 10.93
N GLY A 25 -14.08 -13.52 11.83
CA GLY A 25 -15.10 -12.98 12.74
C GLY A 25 -16.21 -12.20 12.05
N HIS A 26 -16.00 -11.70 10.82
CA HIS A 26 -17.00 -10.99 10.02
C HIS A 26 -17.68 -11.88 8.97
N GLY A 27 -17.27 -13.15 8.82
CA GLY A 27 -17.85 -14.10 7.87
C GLY A 27 -17.61 -13.71 6.39
N GLU A 28 -16.59 -12.94 6.10
CA GLU A 28 -16.26 -12.49 4.75
C GLU A 28 -15.30 -13.44 4.05
N SER A 29 -15.50 -13.66 2.75
CA SER A 29 -14.53 -14.38 1.95
C SER A 29 -13.34 -13.48 1.65
N TYR A 30 -12.14 -13.95 1.95
CA TYR A 30 -10.90 -13.19 1.76
C TYR A 30 -9.75 -14.08 1.29
N GLU A 31 -8.73 -13.46 0.73
CA GLU A 31 -7.41 -14.05 0.51
C GLU A 31 -6.33 -13.07 0.99
N VAL A 32 -5.25 -13.61 1.54
CA VAL A 32 -4.05 -12.83 1.85
C VAL A 32 -2.87 -13.37 1.06
N VAL A 33 -2.33 -12.53 0.20
CA VAL A 33 -1.13 -12.79 -0.60
C VAL A 33 0.03 -12.09 0.06
N VAL A 34 0.86 -12.83 0.77
CA VAL A 34 2.15 -12.33 1.25
C VAL A 34 3.17 -12.51 0.14
N VAL A 35 3.80 -11.41 -0.27
CA VAL A 35 4.88 -11.44 -1.27
C VAL A 35 6.21 -11.23 -0.56
N ASP A 36 6.95 -12.32 -0.36
CA ASP A 36 8.28 -12.31 0.26
C ASP A 36 9.33 -11.96 -0.79
N ASP A 37 9.83 -10.74 -0.72
CA ASP A 37 10.78 -10.15 -1.66
C ASP A 37 12.24 -10.52 -1.31
N GLY A 38 12.51 -11.82 -1.28
CA GLY A 38 13.86 -12.35 -1.06
C GLY A 38 14.36 -12.24 0.38
N SER A 39 13.49 -12.45 1.39
CA SER A 39 13.91 -12.44 2.80
C SER A 39 15.01 -13.47 3.10
N THR A 40 15.97 -13.04 3.92
CA THR A 40 17.08 -13.86 4.42
C THR A 40 16.83 -14.43 5.83
N ASP A 41 15.74 -13.99 6.48
CA ASP A 41 15.28 -14.48 7.79
C ASP A 41 14.16 -15.54 7.63
N ALA A 42 13.49 -15.90 8.72
CA ALA A 42 12.44 -16.91 8.72
C ALA A 42 11.06 -16.41 8.22
N THR A 43 10.97 -15.23 7.57
CA THR A 43 9.68 -14.65 7.12
C THR A 43 8.82 -15.65 6.37
N SER A 44 9.32 -16.23 5.27
CA SER A 44 8.57 -17.18 4.45
C SER A 44 8.17 -18.45 5.22
N ALA A 45 9.06 -18.96 6.07
CA ALA A 45 8.75 -20.16 6.86
C ALA A 45 7.60 -19.88 7.82
N ARG A 46 7.64 -18.78 8.54
CA ARG A 46 6.59 -18.36 9.46
C ARG A 46 5.24 -18.18 8.77
N VAL A 47 5.23 -17.57 7.59
CA VAL A 47 3.97 -17.40 6.82
C VAL A 47 3.43 -18.75 6.34
N ARG A 48 4.29 -19.68 5.88
CA ARG A 48 3.84 -21.02 5.48
C ARG A 48 3.25 -21.81 6.66
N ASP A 49 3.81 -21.66 7.85
CA ASP A 49 3.29 -22.30 9.04
C ASP A 49 1.88 -21.78 9.40
N LEU A 50 1.68 -20.46 9.32
CA LEU A 50 0.35 -19.85 9.49
C LEU A 50 -0.65 -20.28 8.41
N ALA A 51 -0.22 -20.38 7.16
CA ALA A 51 -1.05 -20.81 6.04
C ALA A 51 -1.63 -22.23 6.21
N ARG A 52 -1.00 -23.09 7.02
CA ARG A 52 -1.56 -24.42 7.36
C ARG A 52 -2.83 -24.31 8.21
N ALA A 53 -2.88 -23.33 9.11
CA ALA A 53 -4.06 -23.08 9.95
C ALA A 53 -5.08 -22.17 9.26
N HIS A 54 -4.63 -21.31 8.36
CA HIS A 54 -5.45 -20.31 7.66
C HIS A 54 -5.30 -20.45 6.13
N PRO A 55 -6.07 -21.33 5.47
CA PRO A 55 -5.93 -21.61 4.03
C PRO A 55 -6.13 -20.40 3.11
N ALA A 56 -6.75 -19.33 3.61
CA ALA A 56 -6.90 -18.06 2.90
C ALA A 56 -5.56 -17.29 2.78
N ILE A 57 -4.52 -17.65 3.54
CA ILE A 57 -3.20 -17.03 3.51
C ILE A 57 -2.29 -17.85 2.61
N ARG A 58 -1.60 -17.19 1.68
CA ARG A 58 -0.55 -17.82 0.87
C ARG A 58 0.67 -16.92 0.77
N VAL A 59 1.84 -17.52 0.54
CA VAL A 59 3.09 -16.81 0.31
C VAL A 59 3.60 -17.06 -1.10
N GLU A 60 3.95 -15.97 -1.78
CA GLU A 60 4.73 -15.96 -3.01
C GLU A 60 6.13 -15.46 -2.66
N ARG A 61 7.18 -16.21 -2.98
CA ARG A 61 8.56 -15.87 -2.63
C ARG A 61 9.40 -15.66 -3.86
N PHE A 62 10.17 -14.58 -3.85
CA PHE A 62 11.27 -14.36 -4.77
C PHE A 62 12.60 -14.75 -4.15
N GLU A 63 13.56 -15.15 -4.96
CA GLU A 63 14.89 -15.54 -4.49
C GLU A 63 15.72 -14.32 -4.10
N GLU A 64 15.52 -13.20 -4.80
CA GLU A 64 16.25 -11.94 -4.62
C GLU A 64 15.30 -10.80 -4.30
N ASN A 65 15.83 -9.74 -3.68
CA ASN A 65 15.11 -8.52 -3.39
C ASN A 65 15.02 -7.65 -4.65
N HIS A 66 13.80 -7.43 -5.13
CA HIS A 66 13.48 -6.59 -6.28
C HIS A 66 12.95 -5.22 -5.90
N GLY A 67 12.51 -5.04 -4.65
CA GLY A 67 11.94 -3.82 -4.11
C GLY A 67 10.44 -3.86 -3.89
N LYS A 68 9.97 -2.99 -2.97
CA LYS A 68 8.58 -3.00 -2.48
C LYS A 68 7.55 -2.87 -3.61
N GLY A 69 7.79 -1.99 -4.58
CA GLY A 69 6.86 -1.79 -5.71
C GLY A 69 6.75 -3.03 -6.59
N TYR A 70 7.85 -3.74 -6.80
CA TYR A 70 7.86 -5.01 -7.52
C TYR A 70 7.01 -6.05 -6.79
N ALA A 71 7.23 -6.23 -5.48
CA ALA A 71 6.49 -7.19 -4.66
C ALA A 71 4.98 -6.88 -4.64
N VAL A 72 4.61 -5.60 -4.43
CA VAL A 72 3.21 -5.19 -4.48
C VAL A 72 2.58 -5.46 -5.85
N ARG A 73 3.29 -5.11 -6.94
CA ARG A 73 2.82 -5.35 -8.31
C ARG A 73 2.58 -6.84 -8.58
N ALA A 74 3.50 -7.69 -8.16
CA ALA A 74 3.37 -9.13 -8.30
C ALA A 74 2.11 -9.65 -7.58
N GLY A 75 1.97 -9.35 -6.29
CA GLY A 75 0.81 -9.78 -5.50
C GLY A 75 -0.51 -9.23 -6.00
N MET A 76 -0.55 -7.95 -6.43
CA MET A 76 -1.78 -7.36 -6.98
C MET A 76 -2.21 -7.98 -8.31
N ARG A 77 -1.27 -8.51 -9.09
CA ARG A 77 -1.57 -9.22 -10.34
C ARG A 77 -2.10 -10.64 -10.12
N THR A 78 -1.72 -11.28 -9.02
CA THR A 78 -2.15 -12.64 -8.67
C THR A 78 -3.37 -12.66 -7.75
N ALA A 79 -3.66 -11.55 -7.07
CA ALA A 79 -4.85 -11.39 -6.24
C ALA A 79 -6.14 -11.44 -7.09
N ARG A 80 -7.20 -12.08 -6.55
CA ARG A 80 -8.45 -12.37 -7.24
C ARG A 80 -9.65 -11.57 -6.73
N GLY A 81 -9.51 -10.94 -5.54
CA GLY A 81 -10.61 -10.24 -4.88
C GLY A 81 -11.21 -9.13 -5.74
N MET A 82 -12.54 -8.93 -5.61
CA MET A 82 -13.25 -7.78 -6.19
C MET A 82 -12.78 -6.46 -5.60
N LEU A 83 -12.34 -6.47 -4.36
CA LEU A 83 -11.60 -5.40 -3.70
C LEU A 83 -10.20 -5.89 -3.40
N ARG A 84 -9.18 -5.08 -3.68
CA ARG A 84 -7.79 -5.43 -3.45
C ARG A 84 -7.14 -4.42 -2.53
N LEU A 85 -6.87 -4.85 -1.30
CA LEU A 85 -6.20 -4.06 -0.28
C LEU A 85 -4.69 -4.28 -0.35
N MET A 86 -3.90 -3.21 -0.43
CA MET A 86 -2.48 -3.21 -0.12
C MET A 86 -2.29 -2.82 1.34
N ALA A 87 -1.45 -3.55 2.07
CA ALA A 87 -1.07 -3.18 3.44
C ALA A 87 0.39 -3.49 3.71
N ASP A 88 1.02 -2.69 4.58
CA ASP A 88 2.39 -2.92 5.04
C ASP A 88 2.48 -4.11 6.01
N ALA A 89 3.61 -4.82 6.01
CA ALA A 89 3.84 -6.02 6.81
C ALA A 89 4.00 -5.76 8.32
N ASP A 90 4.20 -4.50 8.72
CA ASP A 90 4.51 -4.14 10.11
C ASP A 90 3.26 -3.95 11.00
N GLY A 91 2.06 -4.01 10.42
CA GLY A 91 0.82 -3.85 11.16
C GLY A 91 0.59 -2.45 11.75
N ALA A 92 1.30 -1.43 11.25
CA ALA A 92 1.15 -0.05 11.70
C ALA A 92 -0.27 0.50 11.52
N THR A 93 -1.00 0.00 10.52
CA THR A 93 -2.42 0.25 10.31
C THR A 93 -3.23 -0.98 10.74
N PRO A 94 -4.10 -0.89 11.75
CA PRO A 94 -5.00 -1.97 12.13
C PRO A 94 -5.89 -2.40 10.96
N ILE A 95 -6.12 -3.69 10.79
CA ILE A 95 -6.94 -4.21 9.68
C ILE A 95 -8.37 -3.66 9.68
N ALA A 96 -8.93 -3.36 10.86
CA ALA A 96 -10.27 -2.79 10.99
C ALA A 96 -10.45 -1.45 10.23
N GLU A 97 -9.37 -0.73 9.92
CA GLU A 97 -9.42 0.49 9.12
C GLU A 97 -9.84 0.25 7.67
N VAL A 98 -9.84 -1.01 7.21
CA VAL A 98 -10.35 -1.38 5.89
C VAL A 98 -11.79 -0.91 5.68
N ARG A 99 -12.63 -0.94 6.72
CA ARG A 99 -14.03 -0.50 6.66
C ARG A 99 -14.19 0.97 6.26
N ARG A 100 -13.28 1.82 6.70
CA ARG A 100 -13.29 3.23 6.28
C ARG A 100 -13.00 3.39 4.78
N LEU A 101 -12.10 2.57 4.26
CA LEU A 101 -11.75 2.56 2.84
C LEU A 101 -12.89 1.95 2.01
N GLU A 102 -13.50 0.87 2.50
CA GLU A 102 -14.66 0.24 1.85
C GLU A 102 -15.83 1.22 1.72
N THR A 103 -16.15 1.97 2.78
CA THR A 103 -17.16 3.03 2.74
C THR A 103 -16.87 4.06 1.63
N ALA A 104 -15.60 4.44 1.44
CA ALA A 104 -15.23 5.35 0.36
C ALA A 104 -15.43 4.71 -1.04
N ILE A 105 -15.13 3.41 -1.18
CA ILE A 105 -15.38 2.65 -2.43
C ILE A 105 -16.90 2.54 -2.70
N GLU A 106 -17.71 2.27 -1.69
CA GLU A 106 -19.18 2.23 -1.79
C GLU A 106 -19.75 3.58 -2.22
N GLN A 107 -19.14 4.68 -1.76
CA GLN A 107 -19.48 6.05 -2.16
C GLN A 107 -18.93 6.44 -3.54
N GLY A 108 -18.44 5.47 -4.30
CA GLY A 108 -18.03 5.62 -5.69
C GLY A 108 -16.55 5.94 -5.90
N ALA A 109 -15.66 5.77 -4.91
CA ALA A 109 -14.23 5.82 -5.16
C ALA A 109 -13.79 4.57 -5.95
N ASP A 110 -12.79 4.74 -6.83
CA ASP A 110 -12.10 3.65 -7.52
C ASP A 110 -10.86 3.20 -6.74
N LEU A 111 -10.27 4.15 -6.02
CA LEU A 111 -9.10 3.98 -5.17
C LEU A 111 -9.29 4.79 -3.88
N ALA A 112 -9.32 4.11 -2.74
CA ALA A 112 -9.29 4.72 -1.42
C ALA A 112 -7.87 4.63 -0.82
N VAL A 113 -7.32 5.75 -0.38
CA VAL A 113 -5.97 5.87 0.18
C VAL A 113 -6.07 6.23 1.64
N GLY A 114 -5.53 5.39 2.51
CA GLY A 114 -5.40 5.72 3.92
C GLY A 114 -4.48 6.91 4.13
N SER A 115 -4.81 7.79 5.06
CA SER A 115 -4.03 8.99 5.34
C SER A 115 -3.71 9.15 6.81
N ARG A 116 -2.43 9.34 7.07
CA ARG A 116 -1.91 9.76 8.37
C ARG A 116 -1.88 11.28 8.52
N ALA A 117 -2.09 12.00 7.44
CA ALA A 117 -2.02 13.46 7.39
C ALA A 117 -3.36 14.13 7.67
N LEU A 118 -4.46 13.52 7.27
CA LEU A 118 -5.81 14.03 7.53
C LEU A 118 -6.12 14.01 9.03
N ARG A 119 -6.73 15.11 9.51
CA ARG A 119 -7.18 15.23 10.90
C ARG A 119 -8.65 14.81 10.98
N ASP A 120 -8.90 13.82 11.83
CA ASP A 120 -10.25 13.39 12.18
C ASP A 120 -10.26 13.08 13.68
N ARG A 121 -11.33 13.49 14.40
CA ARG A 121 -11.46 13.28 15.86
C ARG A 121 -11.61 11.81 16.23
N SER A 122 -12.04 10.97 15.30
CA SER A 122 -12.24 9.52 15.50
C SER A 122 -10.96 8.70 15.26
N VAL A 123 -9.81 9.36 14.95
CA VAL A 123 -8.58 8.69 14.55
C VAL A 123 -7.45 9.02 15.50
N ALA A 124 -6.86 7.99 16.09
CA ALA A 124 -5.64 8.10 16.89
C ALA A 124 -4.40 8.00 16.01
N ARG A 125 -3.47 8.92 16.21
CA ARG A 125 -2.21 8.97 15.45
C ARG A 125 -1.02 9.17 16.38
N GLN A 126 -0.04 8.28 16.28
CA GLN A 126 1.23 8.41 16.96
C GLN A 126 2.35 8.45 15.92
N VAL A 127 2.85 9.65 15.62
CA VAL A 127 3.93 9.88 14.64
C VAL A 127 5.06 10.64 15.31
N ARG A 128 6.30 10.18 15.10
CA ARG A 128 7.49 10.89 15.60
C ARG A 128 7.70 12.20 14.83
N PRO A 129 7.99 13.35 15.50
CA PRO A 129 8.04 14.68 14.87
C PRO A 129 9.00 14.77 13.67
N HIS A 130 10.19 14.16 13.75
CA HIS A 130 11.17 14.19 12.67
C HIS A 130 10.70 13.48 11.40
N ARG A 131 9.96 12.36 11.53
CA ARG A 131 9.35 11.65 10.38
C ARG A 131 8.26 12.47 9.74
N GLN A 132 7.50 13.21 10.53
CA GLN A 132 6.45 14.09 10.03
C GLN A 132 7.04 15.22 9.16
N PHE A 133 8.13 15.85 9.59
CA PHE A 133 8.77 16.93 8.83
C PHE A 133 9.28 16.45 7.47
N VAL A 134 10.04 15.34 7.44
CA VAL A 134 10.58 14.80 6.18
C VAL A 134 9.46 14.34 5.24
N GLY A 135 8.41 13.71 5.79
CA GLY A 135 7.23 13.32 5.01
C GLY A 135 6.51 14.53 4.40
N THR A 136 6.41 15.64 5.13
CA THR A 136 5.79 16.88 4.63
C THR A 136 6.57 17.46 3.45
N VAL A 137 7.91 17.54 3.55
CA VAL A 137 8.76 18.03 2.46
C VAL A 137 8.63 17.14 1.22
N PHE A 138 8.70 15.81 1.40
CA PHE A 138 8.53 14.86 0.30
C PHE A 138 7.16 15.01 -0.37
N ASN A 139 6.09 15.08 0.40
CA ASN A 139 4.73 15.25 -0.12
C ASN A 139 4.57 16.59 -0.88
N LEU A 140 5.24 17.66 -0.44
CA LEU A 140 5.23 18.93 -1.17
C LEU A 140 5.86 18.78 -2.56
N ILE A 141 6.98 18.08 -2.67
CA ILE A 141 7.63 17.78 -3.96
C ILE A 141 6.72 16.93 -4.84
N VAL A 142 6.11 15.87 -4.29
CA VAL A 142 5.21 15.00 -5.03
C VAL A 142 3.98 15.76 -5.53
N ARG A 143 3.44 16.68 -4.73
CA ARG A 143 2.36 17.58 -5.16
C ARG A 143 2.78 18.47 -6.30
N ALA A 144 3.97 19.07 -6.25
CA ALA A 144 4.53 19.87 -7.35
C ALA A 144 4.71 19.02 -8.63
N LEU A 145 4.92 17.72 -8.52
CA LEU A 145 5.02 16.77 -9.63
C LEU A 145 3.66 16.28 -10.15
N GLY A 146 2.54 16.77 -9.61
CA GLY A 146 1.21 16.58 -10.17
C GLY A 146 0.28 15.63 -9.41
N VAL A 147 0.60 15.21 -8.19
CA VAL A 147 -0.36 14.50 -7.31
C VAL A 147 -1.01 15.53 -6.37
N TRP A 148 -2.09 16.19 -6.86
CA TRP A 148 -2.66 17.37 -6.20
C TRP A 148 -3.67 17.06 -5.09
N HIS A 149 -4.32 15.89 -5.13
CA HIS A 149 -5.50 15.61 -4.30
C HIS A 149 -5.23 14.63 -3.14
N VAL A 150 -3.98 14.18 -2.95
CA VAL A 150 -3.59 13.26 -1.88
C VAL A 150 -2.47 13.90 -1.06
N THR A 151 -2.71 14.03 0.24
CA THR A 151 -1.74 14.60 1.19
C THR A 151 -0.76 13.57 1.73
N ASP A 152 -1.17 12.31 1.86
CA ASP A 152 -0.31 11.20 2.29
C ASP A 152 -0.14 10.16 1.18
N THR A 153 0.71 10.47 0.22
CA THR A 153 0.92 9.61 -0.96
C THR A 153 1.59 8.28 -0.63
N GLN A 154 2.32 8.21 0.48
CA GLN A 154 3.17 7.08 0.88
C GLN A 154 2.53 6.19 1.95
N CYS A 155 1.24 6.36 2.25
CA CYS A 155 0.55 5.44 3.14
C CYS A 155 0.41 4.06 2.49
N GLY A 156 0.97 3.02 3.13
CA GLY A 156 0.94 1.65 2.64
C GLY A 156 -0.40 0.94 2.82
N PHE A 157 -1.50 1.68 3.03
CA PHE A 157 -2.83 1.13 3.22
C PHE A 157 -3.79 1.72 2.17
N LYS A 158 -4.01 0.98 1.07
CA LYS A 158 -4.78 1.44 -0.09
C LYS A 158 -5.72 0.33 -0.57
N LEU A 159 -6.98 0.69 -0.80
CA LEU A 159 -8.02 -0.22 -1.29
C LEU A 159 -8.44 0.20 -2.70
N LEU A 160 -8.46 -0.76 -3.61
CA LEU A 160 -8.83 -0.56 -5.01
C LEU A 160 -9.96 -1.52 -5.41
N ARG A 161 -10.81 -1.09 -6.32
CA ARG A 161 -11.65 -2.03 -7.07
C ARG A 161 -10.75 -3.00 -7.84
N GLY A 162 -11.12 -4.27 -7.92
CA GLY A 162 -10.29 -5.33 -8.49
C GLY A 162 -9.91 -5.08 -9.95
N GLU A 163 -10.85 -4.57 -10.76
CA GLU A 163 -10.62 -4.19 -12.15
C GLU A 163 -9.64 -3.02 -12.29
N VAL A 164 -9.77 -2.01 -11.41
CA VAL A 164 -8.87 -0.85 -11.35
C VAL A 164 -7.46 -1.29 -10.96
N ALA A 165 -7.34 -2.16 -9.95
CA ALA A 165 -6.06 -2.73 -9.55
C ALA A 165 -5.43 -3.52 -10.71
N ALA A 166 -6.20 -4.38 -11.40
CA ALA A 166 -5.69 -5.17 -12.52
C ALA A 166 -5.15 -4.28 -13.66
N GLU A 167 -5.82 -3.16 -13.96
CA GLU A 167 -5.38 -2.21 -14.97
C GLU A 167 -4.12 -1.47 -14.53
N LEU A 168 -4.14 -0.85 -13.35
CA LEU A 168 -3.04 0.00 -12.87
C LEU A 168 -1.76 -0.80 -12.63
N PHE A 169 -1.84 -1.97 -11.98
CA PHE A 169 -0.66 -2.79 -11.70
C PHE A 169 -0.10 -3.54 -12.92
N ARG A 170 -0.82 -3.58 -14.02
CA ARG A 170 -0.26 -3.99 -15.32
C ARG A 170 0.67 -2.95 -15.92
N GLU A 171 0.37 -1.65 -15.71
CA GLU A 171 1.15 -0.53 -16.25
C GLU A 171 2.25 -0.03 -15.31
N LEU A 172 2.10 -0.23 -14.02
CA LEU A 172 3.06 0.18 -12.99
C LEU A 172 4.42 -0.46 -13.24
N ARG A 173 5.50 0.34 -13.19
CA ARG A 173 6.87 -0.09 -13.51
C ARG A 173 7.89 0.19 -12.41
N THR A 174 7.58 1.09 -11.48
CA THR A 174 8.50 1.43 -10.40
C THR A 174 8.62 0.27 -9.40
N ASP A 175 9.81 -0.25 -9.23
CA ASP A 175 10.07 -1.40 -8.35
C ASP A 175 10.33 -1.00 -6.89
N GLY A 176 10.85 0.20 -6.64
CA GLY A 176 11.15 0.70 -5.29
C GLY A 176 9.99 1.46 -4.66
N PHE A 177 10.29 2.23 -3.61
CA PHE A 177 9.31 2.97 -2.81
C PHE A 177 8.58 4.11 -3.55
N GLY A 178 9.07 4.53 -4.73
CA GLY A 178 8.38 5.52 -5.56
C GLY A 178 7.08 5.00 -6.24
N PHE A 179 6.81 3.70 -6.16
CA PHE A 179 5.66 3.07 -6.81
C PHE A 179 4.31 3.64 -6.35
N ASP A 180 4.20 4.03 -5.08
CA ASP A 180 3.00 4.64 -4.53
C ASP A 180 2.58 5.90 -5.28
N VAL A 181 3.57 6.74 -5.63
CA VAL A 181 3.33 7.96 -6.39
C VAL A 181 3.00 7.63 -7.84
N GLU A 182 3.70 6.68 -8.46
CA GLU A 182 3.36 6.22 -9.82
C GLU A 182 1.94 5.67 -9.91
N LEU A 183 1.51 4.89 -8.91
CA LEU A 183 0.14 4.37 -8.82
C LEU A 183 -0.90 5.50 -8.85
N LEU A 184 -0.68 6.55 -8.06
CA LEU A 184 -1.57 7.70 -8.00
C LEU A 184 -1.56 8.51 -9.32
N LEU A 185 -0.39 8.69 -9.93
CA LEU A 185 -0.28 9.36 -11.24
C LEU A 185 -1.00 8.56 -12.35
N LEU A 186 -0.87 7.23 -12.35
CA LEU A 186 -1.59 6.36 -13.27
C LEU A 186 -3.10 6.45 -13.06
N ALA A 187 -3.56 6.36 -11.81
CA ALA A 187 -4.98 6.46 -11.48
C ALA A 187 -5.58 7.82 -11.92
N GLN A 188 -4.88 8.93 -11.65
CA GLN A 188 -5.28 10.25 -12.11
C GLN A 188 -5.32 10.35 -13.64
N ARG A 189 -4.32 9.80 -14.33
CA ARG A 189 -4.26 9.82 -15.80
C ARG A 189 -5.41 9.04 -16.45
N ARG A 190 -5.85 7.96 -15.79
CA ARG A 190 -6.98 7.13 -16.22
C ARG A 190 -8.33 7.71 -15.85
N GLY A 191 -8.35 8.82 -15.09
CA GLY A 191 -9.57 9.48 -14.64
C GLY A 191 -10.29 8.76 -13.49
N TYR A 192 -9.59 7.86 -12.78
CA TYR A 192 -10.13 7.18 -11.60
C TYR A 192 -10.34 8.15 -10.44
N ARG A 193 -11.44 7.95 -9.71
CA ARG A 193 -11.77 8.72 -8.52
C ARG A 193 -10.95 8.23 -7.33
N ILE A 194 -9.99 9.07 -6.89
CA ILE A 194 -9.16 8.82 -5.72
C ILE A 194 -9.74 9.55 -4.53
N VAL A 195 -9.94 8.85 -3.41
CA VAL A 195 -10.42 9.42 -2.15
C VAL A 195 -9.40 9.13 -1.05
N GLU A 196 -8.98 10.16 -0.34
CA GLU A 196 -8.10 10.06 0.82
C GLU A 196 -8.93 9.94 2.10
N VAL A 197 -8.64 8.93 2.93
CA VAL A 197 -9.44 8.54 4.10
C VAL A 197 -8.56 8.58 5.35
N PRO A 198 -8.95 9.31 6.42
CA PRO A 198 -8.19 9.30 7.68
C PRO A 198 -8.24 7.92 8.33
N ILE A 199 -7.08 7.41 8.77
CA ILE A 199 -6.95 6.09 9.39
C ILE A 199 -6.16 6.14 10.68
N ASN A 200 -6.45 5.21 11.60
CA ASN A 200 -5.62 4.95 12.76
C ASN A 200 -4.26 4.40 12.32
N TRP A 201 -3.20 4.94 12.90
CA TRP A 201 -1.84 4.54 12.58
C TRP A 201 -0.93 4.67 13.79
N VAL A 202 -0.14 3.63 14.06
CA VAL A 202 0.79 3.57 15.19
C VAL A 202 2.19 3.23 14.67
N ASP A 203 3.18 4.09 14.98
CA ASP A 203 4.57 3.87 14.56
C ASP A 203 5.14 2.61 15.22
N GLN A 204 5.43 1.61 14.40
CA GLN A 204 6.00 0.34 14.87
C GLN A 204 7.52 0.46 15.05
N PRO A 205 8.07 -0.10 16.14
CA PRO A 205 9.51 -0.16 16.33
C PRO A 205 10.15 -1.06 15.26
N GLY A 206 11.41 -0.78 14.90
CA GLY A 206 12.16 -1.61 13.94
C GLY A 206 11.92 -1.28 12.45
N SER A 207 11.38 -0.09 12.13
CA SER A 207 11.31 0.36 10.73
C SER A 207 12.69 0.36 10.08
N ARG A 208 12.82 -0.38 8.97
CA ARG A 208 14.09 -0.52 8.21
C ARG A 208 14.26 0.52 7.11
N VAL A 209 13.23 1.31 6.82
CA VAL A 209 13.28 2.34 5.79
C VAL A 209 14.06 3.55 6.29
N SER A 210 15.26 3.73 5.77
CA SER A 210 16.07 4.94 6.01
C SER A 210 15.64 6.02 5.03
N VAL A 211 14.95 7.05 5.51
CA VAL A 211 14.49 8.16 4.67
C VAL A 211 15.65 8.88 3.98
N ILE A 212 16.83 8.95 4.63
CA ILE A 212 18.01 9.60 4.08
C ILE A 212 18.57 8.81 2.89
N LYS A 213 18.60 7.48 2.98
CA LYS A 213 19.12 6.63 1.91
C LYS A 213 18.11 6.43 0.77
N GLU A 214 16.84 6.24 1.11
CA GLU A 214 15.79 5.94 0.13
C GLU A 214 15.17 7.20 -0.50
N GLY A 215 15.19 8.35 0.20
CA GLY A 215 14.60 9.59 -0.27
C GLY A 215 15.07 10.03 -1.67
N PRO A 216 16.39 10.12 -1.96
CA PRO A 216 16.89 10.48 -3.28
C PRO A 216 16.49 9.46 -4.37
N ARG A 217 16.52 8.16 -4.05
CA ARG A 217 16.08 7.09 -4.97
C ARG A 217 14.58 7.20 -5.28
N MET A 218 13.76 7.42 -4.25
CA MET A 218 12.33 7.64 -4.42
C MET A 218 12.04 8.84 -5.31
N LEU A 219 12.73 9.96 -5.08
CA LEU A 219 12.58 11.16 -5.90
C LEU A 219 12.94 10.90 -7.36
N ALA A 220 14.05 10.23 -7.62
CA ALA A 220 14.47 9.85 -8.97
C ALA A 220 13.41 8.94 -9.65
N GLN A 221 12.87 7.97 -8.91
CA GLN A 221 11.81 7.08 -9.40
C GLN A 221 10.52 7.85 -9.74
N VAL A 222 10.12 8.80 -8.88
CA VAL A 222 8.94 9.64 -9.11
C VAL A 222 9.13 10.54 -10.33
N LEU A 223 10.30 11.14 -10.49
CA LEU A 223 10.63 11.95 -11.67
C LEU A 223 10.60 11.10 -12.95
N ALA A 224 11.22 9.91 -12.92
CA ALA A 224 11.20 8.99 -14.06
C ALA A 224 9.78 8.53 -14.42
N ALA A 225 8.96 8.22 -13.42
CA ALA A 225 7.54 7.89 -13.62
C ALA A 225 6.79 9.08 -14.24
N ARG A 226 7.01 10.29 -13.74
CA ARG A 226 6.37 11.50 -14.25
C ARG A 226 6.76 11.80 -15.70
N LEU A 227 8.03 11.71 -16.03
CA LEU A 227 8.51 11.89 -17.41
C LEU A 227 7.91 10.85 -18.36
N ARG A 228 7.88 9.59 -17.95
CA ARG A 228 7.28 8.49 -18.74
C ARG A 228 5.78 8.71 -18.96
N LEU A 229 5.05 9.14 -17.96
CA LEU A 229 3.61 9.36 -18.03
C LEU A 229 3.23 10.69 -18.71
N GLY A 230 4.17 11.62 -18.85
CA GLY A 230 3.91 12.94 -19.41
C GLY A 230 3.10 13.85 -18.47
N PHE A 231 3.02 15.14 -18.80
CA PHE A 231 2.33 16.17 -18.00
C PHE A 231 0.84 16.33 -18.35
N GLY A 232 0.29 15.46 -19.20
CA GLY A 232 -1.12 15.54 -19.62
C GLY A 232 -2.09 15.32 -18.45
N ARG A 233 -3.12 16.18 -18.33
CA ARG A 233 -4.31 15.88 -17.52
C ARG A 233 -5.06 14.72 -18.20
N GLY A 234 -5.35 13.68 -17.43
CA GLY A 234 -6.22 12.62 -17.92
C GLY A 234 -7.57 13.17 -18.38
N SER A 235 -8.08 12.72 -19.50
CA SER A 235 -9.46 12.96 -19.88
C SER A 235 -10.35 12.34 -18.80
N ARG A 236 -11.27 13.13 -18.24
CA ARG A 236 -12.31 12.58 -17.36
C ARG A 236 -13.03 11.48 -18.15
N ARG A 237 -13.12 10.26 -17.61
CA ARG A 237 -14.13 9.32 -18.07
C ARG A 237 -15.48 10.02 -17.86
N ALA A 238 -16.27 10.17 -18.90
CA ALA A 238 -17.65 10.59 -18.79
C ALA A 238 -18.41 9.60 -17.91
N PRO A 239 -19.38 10.06 -17.10
CA PRO A 239 -20.17 9.20 -16.21
C PRO A 239 -20.89 8.09 -16.94
#